data_f3d678ad397813e8fc78c49aafa5a021
#
_entry.id   f3d678ad397813e8fc78c49aafa5a021
#
_cell.length_a   1.000
_cell.length_b   1.000
_cell.length_c   1.000
_cell.angle_alpha   90.00
_cell.angle_beta   90.00
_cell.angle_gamma   90.00
#
_symmetry.space_group_name_H-M   'P 1'
#
loop_
_entity.id
_entity.type
_entity.pdbx_description
1 polymer ?
#
loop_
_entity_poly.entity_id
_entity_poly.type
_entity_poly.pdbx_seq_one_letter_code
_entity_poly.pdbx_strand_id
1 'polypeptide(L)'
;MKKIHKTADQWQQQLDPEQYRVTRTAGTEAPFSGQYCDHTDDGQYQCVCCEHPLFGSDSKFHSGCGWPSFFGELDTAEIKQRPDTTHGMSRIELLCPACDAHLGHIFNDGPPPSGQRYCINSASIEFIAEKAKP
;
A
#
# COMPACT_ATOMS: atom_id res chain seq x y z
N MET A 1 0.42 -9.79 -16.45
CA MET A 1 0.96 -8.56 -15.83
C MET A 1 2.44 -8.42 -16.16
N LYS A 2 2.82 -7.26 -16.63
CA LYS A 2 4.22 -6.99 -16.97
C LYS A 2 5.02 -6.65 -15.71
N LYS A 3 6.12 -7.35 -15.49
CA LYS A 3 7.00 -7.08 -14.36
C LYS A 3 7.87 -5.86 -14.63
N ILE A 4 8.09 -5.06 -13.60
CA ILE A 4 8.90 -3.84 -13.65
C ILE A 4 10.17 -4.07 -12.82
N HIS A 5 11.32 -3.92 -13.47
CA HIS A 5 12.63 -4.07 -12.81
C HIS A 5 13.46 -2.81 -13.04
N LYS A 6 13.97 -2.23 -11.97
CA LYS A 6 14.88 -1.08 -12.03
C LYS A 6 16.01 -1.29 -11.03
N THR A 7 17.15 -0.63 -11.28
CA THR A 7 18.25 -0.65 -10.32
C THR A 7 17.94 0.22 -9.11
N ALA A 8 18.69 0.03 -8.03
CA ALA A 8 18.55 0.86 -6.82
C ALA A 8 18.71 2.35 -7.16
N ASP A 9 19.71 2.69 -8.00
CA ASP A 9 19.93 4.08 -8.41
C ASP A 9 18.72 4.65 -9.15
N GLN A 10 18.11 3.88 -10.03
CA GLN A 10 16.93 4.33 -10.78
C GLN A 10 15.75 4.60 -9.84
N TRP A 11 15.54 3.72 -8.86
CA TRP A 11 14.49 3.94 -7.86
C TRP A 11 14.78 5.17 -7.00
N GLN A 12 16.03 5.38 -6.59
CA GLN A 12 16.41 6.54 -5.77
C GLN A 12 16.21 7.86 -6.52
N GLN A 13 16.41 7.88 -7.84
CA GLN A 13 16.17 9.05 -8.66
C GLN A 13 14.69 9.37 -8.82
N GLN A 14 13.84 8.34 -8.83
CA GLN A 14 12.41 8.48 -9.04
C GLN A 14 11.65 8.82 -7.77
N LEU A 15 12.08 8.27 -6.63
CA LEU A 15 11.36 8.34 -5.36
C LEU A 15 12.04 9.32 -4.40
N ASP A 16 11.25 9.93 -3.50
CA ASP A 16 11.88 10.67 -2.40
C ASP A 16 12.49 9.69 -1.39
N PRO A 17 13.34 10.17 -0.44
CA PRO A 17 14.02 9.27 0.50
C PRO A 17 13.08 8.39 1.33
N GLU A 18 11.94 8.92 1.77
CA GLU A 18 10.98 8.14 2.57
C GLU A 18 10.28 7.09 1.70
N GLN A 19 9.85 7.46 0.48
CA GLN A 19 9.26 6.51 -0.45
C GLN A 19 10.23 5.36 -0.77
N TYR A 20 11.49 5.69 -1.02
CA TYR A 20 12.52 4.69 -1.30
C TYR A 20 12.72 3.76 -0.09
N ARG A 21 12.87 4.33 1.10
CA ARG A 21 13.09 3.54 2.32
C ARG A 21 11.95 2.56 2.55
N VAL A 22 10.71 3.01 2.41
CA VAL A 22 9.54 2.17 2.68
C VAL A 22 9.36 1.11 1.59
N THR A 23 9.42 1.50 0.32
CA THR A 23 9.08 0.57 -0.78
C THR A 23 10.20 -0.37 -1.17
N ARG A 24 11.45 0.09 -1.13
CA ARG A 24 12.58 -0.68 -1.66
C ARG A 24 13.45 -1.31 -0.57
N THR A 25 13.38 -0.82 0.67
CA THR A 25 14.13 -1.40 1.79
C THR A 25 13.21 -1.94 2.89
N ALA A 26 11.92 -2.10 2.58
CA ALA A 26 10.92 -2.66 3.49
C ALA A 26 10.80 -1.89 4.81
N GLY A 27 10.92 -0.57 4.76
CA GLY A 27 10.73 0.27 5.92
C GLY A 27 9.26 0.45 6.25
N THR A 28 8.99 0.99 7.43
CA THR A 28 7.63 1.33 7.87
C THR A 28 7.61 2.81 8.24
N GLU A 29 6.64 3.54 7.70
CA GLU A 29 6.47 4.95 8.09
C GLU A 29 5.98 5.04 9.55
N ALA A 30 6.25 6.18 10.20
CA ALA A 30 5.76 6.40 11.56
C ALA A 30 4.24 6.45 11.58
N PRO A 31 3.58 5.91 12.61
CA PRO A 31 2.11 5.96 12.67
C PRO A 31 1.62 7.40 12.70
N PHE A 32 0.48 7.64 12.05
CA PHE A 32 -0.16 8.94 11.91
C PHE A 32 0.66 9.99 11.15
N SER A 33 1.77 9.59 10.50
CA SER A 33 2.62 10.52 9.75
C SER A 33 2.28 10.59 8.25
N GLY A 34 1.59 9.60 7.71
CA GLY A 34 1.32 9.49 6.29
C GLY A 34 0.16 10.37 5.84
N GLN A 35 0.26 10.91 4.63
CA GLN A 35 -0.73 11.84 4.09
C GLN A 35 -2.10 11.20 3.84
N TYR A 36 -2.18 9.89 3.71
CA TYR A 36 -3.45 9.22 3.40
C TYR A 36 -4.10 8.52 4.59
N CYS A 37 -3.53 8.65 5.79
CA CYS A 37 -4.07 7.97 6.97
C CYS A 37 -5.56 8.30 7.18
N ASP A 38 -5.92 9.59 7.15
CA ASP A 38 -7.28 10.06 7.32
C ASP A 38 -7.91 10.57 6.02
N HIS A 39 -7.34 10.21 4.87
CA HIS A 39 -7.79 10.67 3.56
C HIS A 39 -9.07 9.95 3.15
N THR A 40 -10.09 10.71 2.76
CA THR A 40 -11.43 10.16 2.47
C THR A 40 -11.98 10.54 1.09
N ASP A 41 -11.18 11.15 0.24
CA ASP A 41 -11.62 11.53 -1.11
C ASP A 41 -11.89 10.28 -1.97
N ASP A 42 -12.81 10.42 -2.92
CA ASP A 42 -13.16 9.34 -3.84
C ASP A 42 -12.11 9.18 -4.93
N GLY A 43 -11.66 7.95 -5.15
CA GLY A 43 -10.69 7.65 -6.17
C GLY A 43 -10.03 6.30 -5.97
N GLN A 44 -8.82 6.18 -6.50
CA GLN A 44 -8.03 4.96 -6.39
C GLN A 44 -6.65 5.27 -5.84
N TYR A 45 -6.05 4.26 -5.24
CA TYR A 45 -4.67 4.31 -4.77
C TYR A 45 -3.84 3.33 -5.58
N GLN A 46 -2.75 3.84 -6.16
CA GLN A 46 -1.85 3.04 -6.99
C GLN A 46 -0.47 2.94 -6.34
N CYS A 47 0.34 1.97 -6.80
CA CYS A 47 1.72 1.84 -6.34
C CYS A 47 2.50 3.10 -6.72
N VAL A 48 3.19 3.70 -5.74
CA VAL A 48 3.97 4.91 -5.99
C VAL A 48 5.15 4.65 -6.93
N CYS A 49 5.62 3.40 -6.98
CA CYS A 49 6.78 3.05 -7.82
C CYS A 49 6.42 2.82 -9.28
N CYS A 50 5.33 2.08 -9.56
CA CYS A 50 5.03 1.62 -10.92
C CYS A 50 3.62 1.95 -11.40
N GLU A 51 2.82 2.63 -10.58
CA GLU A 51 1.45 3.06 -10.90
C GLU A 51 0.44 1.92 -11.07
N HIS A 52 0.77 0.71 -10.61
CA HIS A 52 -0.18 -0.39 -10.65
C HIS A 52 -1.35 -0.11 -9.70
N PRO A 53 -2.62 -0.22 -10.16
CA PRO A 53 -3.78 0.04 -9.29
C PRO A 53 -3.87 -1.00 -8.18
N LEU A 54 -4.10 -0.55 -6.94
CA LEU A 54 -4.09 -1.43 -5.77
C LEU A 54 -5.40 -1.40 -4.98
N PHE A 55 -5.88 -0.22 -4.62
CA PHE A 55 -7.05 -0.06 -3.75
C PHE A 55 -8.01 1.00 -4.27
N GLY A 56 -9.28 0.82 -3.96
CA GLY A 56 -10.29 1.85 -4.18
C GLY A 56 -10.67 2.54 -2.87
N SER A 57 -11.13 3.78 -2.97
CA SER A 57 -11.56 4.56 -1.80
C SER A 57 -12.75 3.92 -1.09
N ASP A 58 -13.57 3.16 -1.79
CA ASP A 58 -14.73 2.49 -1.22
C ASP A 58 -14.38 1.35 -0.27
N SER A 59 -13.15 0.86 -0.30
CA SER A 59 -12.67 -0.14 0.66
C SER A 59 -11.85 0.46 1.81
N LYS A 60 -11.59 1.77 1.77
CA LYS A 60 -10.83 2.43 2.83
C LYS A 60 -11.71 2.67 4.06
N PHE A 61 -11.16 2.39 5.24
CA PHE A 61 -11.87 2.64 6.48
C PHE A 61 -10.91 3.17 7.54
N HIS A 62 -11.48 3.80 8.56
CA HIS A 62 -10.71 4.39 9.66
C HIS A 62 -10.55 3.35 10.77
N SER A 63 -9.38 2.72 10.84
CA SER A 63 -9.10 1.66 11.83
C SER A 63 -8.53 2.21 13.13
N GLY A 64 -7.98 3.44 13.11
CA GLY A 64 -7.32 4.01 14.27
C GLY A 64 -5.90 3.50 14.49
N CYS A 65 -5.35 2.71 13.55
CA CYS A 65 -4.03 2.11 13.74
C CYS A 65 -2.86 3.04 13.40
N GLY A 66 -3.13 4.17 12.75
CA GLY A 66 -2.08 5.13 12.38
C GLY A 66 -1.59 5.01 10.94
N TRP A 67 -2.14 4.10 10.17
CA TRP A 67 -1.81 3.90 8.74
C TRP A 67 -3.09 3.78 7.93
N PRO A 68 -3.05 4.12 6.61
CA PRO A 68 -4.19 3.86 5.74
C PRO A 68 -4.62 2.40 5.83
N SER A 69 -5.93 2.18 6.00
CA SER A 69 -6.49 0.85 6.17
C SER A 69 -7.56 0.58 5.12
N PHE A 70 -7.54 -0.64 4.57
CA PHE A 70 -8.50 -1.08 3.56
C PHE A 70 -9.02 -2.46 3.96
N PHE A 71 -10.29 -2.74 3.65
CA PHE A 71 -10.84 -4.08 3.90
C PHE A 71 -10.80 -5.00 2.68
N GLY A 72 -10.26 -4.52 1.57
CA GLY A 72 -10.11 -5.31 0.35
C GLY A 72 -9.26 -4.56 -0.67
N GLU A 73 -8.75 -5.30 -1.65
CA GLU A 73 -8.00 -4.75 -2.77
C GLU A 73 -8.88 -4.75 -4.02
N LEU A 74 -8.46 -4.01 -5.06
CA LEU A 74 -9.13 -4.05 -6.35
C LEU A 74 -9.03 -5.46 -6.95
N ASP A 75 -10.06 -5.88 -7.71
CA ASP A 75 -10.07 -7.21 -8.32
C ASP A 75 -8.86 -7.47 -9.20
N THR A 76 -8.33 -6.42 -9.84
CA THR A 76 -7.19 -6.51 -10.74
C THR A 76 -5.85 -6.26 -10.04
N ALA A 77 -5.84 -5.99 -8.74
CA ALA A 77 -4.62 -5.64 -8.01
C ALA A 77 -3.67 -6.83 -7.90
N GLU A 78 -4.17 -8.01 -7.57
CA GLU A 78 -3.37 -9.24 -7.44
C GLU A 78 -2.16 -9.06 -6.52
N ILE A 79 -2.37 -8.40 -5.38
CA ILE A 79 -1.29 -8.09 -4.42
C ILE A 79 -0.63 -9.37 -3.93
N LYS A 80 0.70 -9.39 -3.93
CA LYS A 80 1.48 -10.52 -3.43
C LYS A 80 1.48 -10.54 -1.91
N GLN A 81 1.39 -11.74 -1.34
CA GLN A 81 1.52 -11.97 0.09
C GLN A 81 2.74 -12.82 0.37
N ARG A 82 3.51 -12.46 1.39
CA ARG A 82 4.72 -13.18 1.77
C ARG A 82 4.84 -13.22 3.28
N PRO A 83 5.19 -14.40 3.88
CA PRO A 83 5.41 -14.45 5.33
C PRO A 83 6.51 -13.48 5.76
N ASP A 84 6.28 -12.80 6.87
CA ASP A 84 7.24 -11.87 7.47
C ASP A 84 7.41 -12.23 8.94
N THR A 85 8.58 -12.78 9.28
CA THR A 85 8.89 -13.20 10.65
C THR A 85 9.91 -12.29 11.31
N THR A 86 10.18 -11.10 10.73
CA THR A 86 11.12 -10.14 11.30
C THR A 86 10.64 -9.66 12.68
N HIS A 87 11.58 -9.28 13.53
CA HIS A 87 11.33 -8.77 14.89
C HIS A 87 10.57 -9.77 15.78
N GLY A 88 10.72 -11.08 15.49
CA GLY A 88 10.04 -12.13 16.28
C GLY A 88 8.53 -12.18 16.08
N MET A 89 7.99 -11.46 15.09
CA MET A 89 6.56 -11.43 14.81
C MET A 89 6.22 -12.43 13.71
N SER A 90 4.94 -12.82 13.66
CA SER A 90 4.40 -13.64 12.57
C SER A 90 3.34 -12.81 11.84
N ARG A 91 3.71 -12.26 10.69
CA ARG A 91 2.84 -11.39 9.90
C ARG A 91 2.87 -11.81 8.44
N ILE A 92 1.92 -11.27 7.66
CA ILE A 92 1.91 -11.43 6.20
C ILE A 92 2.20 -10.07 5.59
N GLU A 93 3.31 -9.98 4.88
CA GLU A 93 3.73 -8.78 4.16
C GLU A 93 3.00 -8.69 2.82
N LEU A 94 2.67 -7.47 2.41
CA LEU A 94 2.03 -7.17 1.12
C LEU A 94 3.02 -6.49 0.20
N LEU A 95 3.08 -6.97 -1.05
CA LEU A 95 3.99 -6.45 -2.07
C LEU A 95 3.22 -6.17 -3.36
N CYS A 96 3.64 -5.11 -4.07
CA CYS A 96 3.11 -4.83 -5.40
C CYS A 96 3.50 -5.97 -6.33
N PRO A 97 2.54 -6.59 -7.04
CA PRO A 97 2.88 -7.73 -7.89
C PRO A 97 3.70 -7.35 -9.12
N ALA A 98 3.68 -6.08 -9.53
CA ALA A 98 4.40 -5.64 -10.73
C ALA A 98 5.86 -5.28 -10.45
N CYS A 99 6.16 -4.65 -9.31
CA CYS A 99 7.51 -4.14 -9.03
C CYS A 99 8.10 -4.60 -7.70
N ASP A 100 7.37 -5.41 -6.94
CA ASP A 100 7.77 -5.93 -5.62
C ASP A 100 7.95 -4.86 -4.54
N ALA A 101 7.36 -3.68 -4.73
CA ALA A 101 7.39 -2.65 -3.69
C ALA A 101 6.73 -3.15 -2.41
N HIS A 102 7.38 -2.91 -1.26
CA HIS A 102 6.78 -3.20 0.03
C HIS A 102 5.62 -2.21 0.26
N LEU A 103 4.43 -2.75 0.53
CA LEU A 103 3.23 -1.94 0.72
C LEU A 103 2.85 -1.84 2.20
N GLY A 104 2.92 -2.93 2.91
CA GLY A 104 2.50 -3.03 4.30
C GLY A 104 2.23 -4.47 4.68
N HIS A 105 1.21 -4.68 5.51
CA HIS A 105 0.86 -6.01 6.03
C HIS A 105 -0.66 -6.19 6.04
N ILE A 106 -1.10 -7.45 6.07
CA ILE A 106 -2.52 -7.79 6.17
C ILE A 106 -2.78 -8.52 7.49
N PHE A 107 -3.91 -8.22 8.13
CA PHE A 107 -4.33 -8.80 9.41
C PHE A 107 -5.77 -9.29 9.32
N ASN A 108 -6.16 -10.18 10.24
CA ASN A 108 -7.49 -10.80 10.25
C ASN A 108 -8.46 -10.09 11.21
N ASP A 109 -8.20 -8.84 11.55
CA ASP A 109 -9.01 -8.05 12.49
C ASP A 109 -9.73 -6.90 11.81
N GLY A 110 -10.15 -7.09 10.57
CA GLY A 110 -10.87 -6.09 9.79
C GLY A 110 -12.39 -6.24 9.85
N PRO A 111 -13.11 -5.30 9.20
CA PRO A 111 -14.58 -5.34 9.19
C PRO A 111 -15.13 -6.39 8.24
N PRO A 112 -16.40 -6.81 8.44
CA PRO A 112 -17.06 -7.67 7.46
C PRO A 112 -17.23 -6.91 6.12
N PRO A 113 -17.36 -7.61 4.98
CA PRO A 113 -17.48 -9.06 4.85
C PRO A 113 -16.16 -9.82 4.86
N SER A 114 -15.03 -9.17 4.52
CA SER A 114 -13.76 -9.88 4.39
C SER A 114 -13.13 -10.28 5.73
N GLY A 115 -13.38 -9.50 6.78
CA GLY A 115 -12.70 -9.68 8.05
C GLY A 115 -11.23 -9.34 8.02
N GLN A 116 -10.75 -8.71 6.94
CA GLN A 116 -9.34 -8.41 6.74
C GLN A 116 -9.06 -6.92 6.86
N ARG A 117 -7.88 -6.60 7.37
CA ARG A 117 -7.37 -5.23 7.43
C ARG A 117 -6.02 -5.18 6.71
N TYR A 118 -6.01 -4.51 5.56
CA TYR A 118 -4.79 -4.19 4.82
C TYR A 118 -4.24 -2.91 5.44
N CYS A 119 -3.11 -3.00 6.12
CA CYS A 119 -2.46 -1.86 6.77
C CYS A 119 -1.31 -1.40 5.86
N ILE A 120 -1.47 -0.25 5.22
CA ILE A 120 -0.65 0.17 4.09
C ILE A 120 0.10 1.46 4.45
N ASN A 121 1.38 1.55 4.07
CA ASN A 121 2.15 2.78 4.23
C ASN A 121 1.70 3.82 3.19
N SER A 122 1.41 5.05 3.63
CA SER A 122 1.09 6.15 2.72
C SER A 122 2.22 6.37 1.70
N ALA A 123 3.47 6.18 2.13
CA ALA A 123 4.64 6.36 1.27
C ALA A 123 4.70 5.35 0.12
N SER A 124 3.96 4.24 0.21
CA SER A 124 3.95 3.19 -0.82
C SER A 124 2.91 3.42 -1.90
N ILE A 125 1.98 4.34 -1.69
CA ILE A 125 0.84 4.54 -2.58
C ILE A 125 0.70 5.99 -3.00
N GLU A 126 0.00 6.19 -4.11
CA GLU A 126 -0.33 7.52 -4.64
C GLU A 126 -1.82 7.56 -4.96
N PHE A 127 -2.50 8.60 -4.48
CA PHE A 127 -3.92 8.76 -4.70
C PHE A 127 -4.20 9.39 -6.06
N ILE A 128 -5.13 8.80 -6.80
CA ILE A 128 -5.63 9.34 -8.07
C ILE A 128 -7.11 9.63 -7.89
N ALA A 129 -7.47 10.91 -7.95
CA ALA A 129 -8.85 11.34 -7.74
C ALA A 129 -9.77 10.79 -8.82
N GLU A 130 -10.99 10.42 -8.43
CA GLU A 130 -12.02 10.04 -9.39
C GLU A 130 -12.40 11.28 -10.19
N LYS A 131 -12.41 11.14 -11.53
CA LYS A 131 -12.77 12.26 -12.39
C LYS A 131 -14.26 12.57 -12.24
N ALA A 132 -14.58 13.87 -12.10
CA ALA A 132 -15.95 14.29 -12.10
C ALA A 132 -16.60 13.89 -13.44
N LYS A 133 -17.79 13.31 -13.36
CA LYS A 133 -18.54 12.97 -14.58
C LYS A 133 -19.13 14.25 -15.15
N PRO A 134 -19.11 14.39 -16.50
CA PRO A 134 -19.73 15.55 -17.14
C PRO A 134 -21.25 15.58 -16.94
#